data_27c1b9a79df990d50071b639335c883a
#
_entry.id   27c1b9a79df990d50071b639335c883a
#
_cell.length_a   1.000
_cell.length_b   1.000
_cell.length_c   1.000
_cell.angle_alpha   90.00
_cell.angle_beta   90.00
_cell.angle_gamma   90.00
#
_symmetry.space_group_name_H-M   'P 1'
#
loop_
_entity.id
_entity.type
_entity.pdbx_description
1 polymer ?
#
loop_
_entity_poly.entity_id
_entity_poly.type
_entity_poly.pdbx_seq_one_letter_code
_entity_poly.pdbx_strand_id
1 'polypeptide(L)'
;VYKRQALNKTVAGVGPVVCREAAWRAFDGEHLLANELTEAQKVRLMAAIDELKEIYDAGGCPCSVTAPDGKPVEYTFFRPRQYGEKYLIKEWPSFNAMLEGYYAEKDRAERLRTKSKELHKAVHNMYERAVRKQAARQEELAASGKSEKLRLYGELLSANLYLAEKGMKSITVPNWYDEGKEVTIPLDLRFSPSQNAQNFFKNYKKKQTAARMLVDLLAEGEKEIAYLETVLYEVETASGEAALNEIRAELKSQGYLKYYKQRDKRQKPADFLRFTSSDGFEILVGRNNAQNDRLTLHTARGKDLWFHVQKAPGSHVVVMSRGEDIPDTTKQEAAELAVVYSSTFKAGAAAKVAVDTTEVKNIWKANGAKPGMVLYEVYTTVYVTPREGLEKALKTK
;
A
#
# COMPACT_ATOMS: atom_id res chain seq x y z
N VAL A 1 17.67 -23.58 31.70
CA VAL A 1 16.21 -23.36 31.74
C VAL A 1 15.93 -22.02 32.37
N TYR A 2 15.26 -21.14 31.63
CA TYR A 2 14.90 -19.80 32.16
C TYR A 2 13.95 -19.96 33.37
N LYS A 3 14.11 -19.12 34.41
CA LYS A 3 13.32 -19.13 35.65
C LYS A 3 11.78 -19.23 35.42
N ARG A 4 11.25 -18.55 34.42
CA ARG A 4 9.82 -18.60 34.04
C ARG A 4 9.39 -20.00 33.52
N GLN A 5 10.28 -20.68 32.80
CA GLN A 5 10.01 -22.06 32.30
C GLN A 5 10.13 -23.08 33.38
N ALA A 6 11.06 -22.89 34.35
CA ALA A 6 11.20 -23.73 35.52
C ALA A 6 9.93 -23.63 36.41
N LEU A 7 9.46 -22.40 36.69
CA LEU A 7 8.22 -22.20 37.44
C LEU A 7 7.00 -22.86 36.79
N ASN A 8 6.83 -22.66 35.47
CA ASN A 8 5.69 -23.24 34.73
C ASN A 8 5.71 -24.81 34.72
N LYS A 9 6.89 -25.43 34.91
CA LYS A 9 7.04 -26.89 34.97
C LYS A 9 6.93 -27.45 36.39
N THR A 10 7.28 -26.66 37.41
CA THR A 10 7.37 -27.11 38.81
C THR A 10 6.15 -26.73 39.64
N VAL A 11 5.49 -25.64 39.32
CA VAL A 11 4.31 -25.16 40.07
C VAL A 11 3.05 -25.51 39.28
N ALA A 12 2.30 -26.50 39.76
CA ALA A 12 1.04 -26.88 39.13
C ALA A 12 -0.02 -25.80 39.23
N GLY A 13 -0.81 -25.60 38.16
CA GLY A 13 -1.91 -24.64 38.13
C GLY A 13 -1.52 -23.17 37.86
N VAL A 14 -0.23 -22.86 37.70
CA VAL A 14 0.25 -21.52 37.45
C VAL A 14 0.53 -21.29 35.94
N GLY A 15 -0.23 -20.42 35.31
CA GLY A 15 -0.08 -20.10 33.89
C GLY A 15 1.18 -19.28 33.57
N PRO A 16 1.60 -19.25 32.27
CA PRO A 16 2.82 -18.57 31.87
C PRO A 16 2.86 -17.07 32.21
N VAL A 17 1.71 -16.40 32.24
CA VAL A 17 1.62 -14.96 32.57
C VAL A 17 1.98 -14.71 34.04
N VAL A 18 1.51 -15.56 34.92
CA VAL A 18 1.78 -15.48 36.38
C VAL A 18 3.26 -15.78 36.66
N CYS A 19 3.84 -16.79 35.98
CA CYS A 19 5.26 -17.09 36.10
C CYS A 19 6.17 -15.94 35.62
N ARG A 20 5.77 -15.25 34.55
CA ARG A 20 6.49 -14.07 34.06
C ARG A 20 6.41 -12.92 35.05
N GLU A 21 5.21 -12.68 35.60
CA GLU A 21 4.98 -11.62 36.59
C GLU A 21 5.75 -11.86 37.88
N ALA A 22 5.70 -13.09 38.43
CA ALA A 22 6.45 -13.45 39.61
C ALA A 22 7.97 -13.23 39.41
N ALA A 23 8.49 -13.70 38.28
CA ALA A 23 9.87 -13.46 37.92
C ALA A 23 10.24 -11.99 37.76
N TRP A 24 9.30 -11.18 37.21
CA TRP A 24 9.50 -9.74 37.07
C TRP A 24 9.48 -9.03 38.44
N ARG A 25 8.51 -9.32 39.30
CA ARG A 25 8.43 -8.75 40.65
C ARG A 25 9.65 -9.10 41.51
N ALA A 26 10.17 -10.30 41.36
CA ALA A 26 11.34 -10.74 42.13
C ALA A 26 12.66 -10.07 41.67
N PHE A 27 12.78 -9.69 40.39
CA PHE A 27 14.07 -9.36 39.78
C PHE A 27 14.03 -8.15 38.81
N ASP A 28 12.98 -7.34 38.79
CA ASP A 28 12.80 -6.15 37.96
C ASP A 28 13.19 -6.37 36.47
N GLY A 29 12.88 -7.57 35.94
CA GLY A 29 13.15 -7.89 34.54
C GLY A 29 14.53 -8.49 34.26
N GLU A 30 15.44 -8.62 35.24
CA GLU A 30 16.73 -9.27 35.04
C GLU A 30 16.60 -10.72 34.55
N HIS A 31 17.41 -11.08 33.55
CA HIS A 31 17.47 -12.42 32.98
C HIS A 31 18.46 -13.30 33.77
N LEU A 32 17.96 -14.04 34.75
CA LEU A 32 18.73 -15.03 35.53
C LEU A 32 18.35 -16.43 35.12
N LEU A 33 19.29 -17.38 35.15
CA LEU A 33 18.99 -18.79 34.93
C LEU A 33 18.52 -19.41 36.26
N ALA A 34 17.62 -20.39 36.19
CA ALA A 34 17.03 -21.00 37.39
C ALA A 34 18.04 -21.76 38.26
N ASN A 35 19.10 -22.30 37.64
CA ASN A 35 20.18 -23.05 38.32
C ASN A 35 21.25 -22.12 38.91
N GLU A 36 21.21 -20.83 38.61
CA GLU A 36 22.19 -19.82 39.10
C GLU A 36 21.61 -18.97 40.24
N LEU A 37 20.37 -19.23 40.64
CA LEU A 37 19.71 -18.47 41.71
C LEU A 37 20.35 -18.78 43.07
N THR A 38 20.77 -17.72 43.75
CA THR A 38 21.19 -17.78 45.15
C THR A 38 20.00 -18.07 46.08
N GLU A 39 20.24 -18.52 47.30
CA GLU A 39 19.15 -18.78 48.27
C GLU A 39 18.34 -17.52 48.55
N ALA A 40 18.99 -16.35 48.65
CA ALA A 40 18.29 -15.08 48.82
C ALA A 40 17.38 -14.74 47.63
N GLN A 41 17.80 -15.05 46.39
CA GLN A 41 17.01 -14.84 45.17
C GLN A 41 15.84 -15.83 45.08
N LYS A 42 15.98 -17.08 45.54
CA LYS A 42 14.89 -18.05 45.67
C LYS A 42 13.83 -17.57 46.65
N VAL A 43 14.24 -17.06 47.82
CA VAL A 43 13.32 -16.45 48.79
C VAL A 43 12.53 -15.29 48.20
N ARG A 44 13.17 -14.38 47.44
CA ARG A 44 12.46 -13.28 46.76
C ARG A 44 11.43 -13.80 45.72
N LEU A 45 11.81 -14.86 44.99
CA LEU A 45 10.90 -15.45 44.01
C LEU A 45 9.68 -16.09 44.66
N MET A 46 9.87 -16.80 45.81
CA MET A 46 8.77 -17.35 46.59
C MET A 46 7.87 -16.24 47.14
N ALA A 47 8.44 -15.19 47.70
CA ALA A 47 7.68 -14.06 48.20
C ALA A 47 6.82 -13.38 47.09
N ALA A 48 7.36 -13.28 45.87
CA ALA A 48 6.59 -12.77 44.74
C ALA A 48 5.44 -13.70 44.31
N ILE A 49 5.61 -15.02 44.46
CA ILE A 49 4.53 -15.99 44.23
C ILE A 49 3.46 -15.88 45.32
N ASP A 50 3.87 -15.74 46.57
CA ASP A 50 2.97 -15.63 47.72
C ASP A 50 2.16 -14.31 47.60
N GLU A 51 2.77 -13.17 47.18
CA GLU A 51 2.07 -11.93 46.88
C GLU A 51 0.96 -12.13 45.82
N LEU A 52 1.25 -12.86 44.74
CA LEU A 52 0.27 -13.14 43.70
C LEU A 52 -0.84 -14.06 44.18
N LYS A 53 -0.51 -15.02 45.09
CA LYS A 53 -1.48 -15.90 45.73
C LYS A 53 -2.42 -15.14 46.67
N GLU A 54 -1.89 -14.19 47.46
CA GLU A 54 -2.70 -13.35 48.33
C GLU A 54 -3.68 -12.48 47.49
N ILE A 55 -3.24 -11.94 46.35
CA ILE A 55 -4.14 -11.22 45.43
C ILE A 55 -5.26 -12.15 44.94
N TYR A 56 -4.95 -13.40 44.58
CA TYR A 56 -5.92 -14.38 44.13
C TYR A 56 -6.93 -14.73 45.23
N ASP A 57 -6.44 -15.00 46.43
CA ASP A 57 -7.27 -15.39 47.58
C ASP A 57 -8.19 -14.23 48.05
N ALA A 58 -7.77 -12.98 47.83
CA ALA A 58 -8.56 -11.76 48.05
C ALA A 58 -9.61 -11.50 46.97
N GLY A 59 -9.79 -12.38 45.98
CA GLY A 59 -10.76 -12.23 44.89
C GLY A 59 -10.19 -11.68 43.61
N GLY A 60 -8.91 -11.30 43.59
CA GLY A 60 -8.22 -10.83 42.41
C GLY A 60 -8.61 -9.41 41.91
N CYS A 61 -7.88 -8.92 40.92
CA CYS A 61 -8.16 -7.69 40.20
C CYS A 61 -8.21 -8.02 38.70
N PRO A 62 -9.41 -8.07 38.07
CA PRO A 62 -9.54 -8.42 36.66
C PRO A 62 -8.92 -7.35 35.78
N CYS A 63 -7.85 -7.68 35.09
CA CYS A 63 -7.11 -6.77 34.20
C CYS A 63 -6.93 -7.37 32.80
N SER A 64 -7.05 -6.53 31.77
CA SER A 64 -6.65 -6.85 30.41
C SER A 64 -5.47 -5.99 29.96
N VAL A 65 -4.63 -6.57 29.12
CA VAL A 65 -3.41 -5.94 28.56
C VAL A 65 -3.56 -5.80 27.07
N THR A 66 -3.41 -4.58 26.56
CA THR A 66 -3.46 -4.26 25.15
C THR A 66 -2.11 -3.66 24.71
N ALA A 67 -1.56 -4.15 23.59
CA ALA A 67 -0.31 -3.64 23.03
C ALA A 67 -0.49 -2.22 22.45
N PRO A 68 0.60 -1.46 22.21
CA PRO A 68 0.53 -0.12 21.63
C PRO A 68 -0.18 -0.05 20.27
N ASP A 69 -0.18 -1.15 19.51
CA ASP A 69 -0.89 -1.31 18.23
C ASP A 69 -2.39 -1.60 18.37
N GLY A 70 -2.91 -1.61 19.60
CA GLY A 70 -4.31 -1.90 19.91
C GLY A 70 -4.67 -3.39 19.97
N LYS A 71 -3.68 -4.29 19.88
CA LYS A 71 -3.92 -5.74 19.92
C LYS A 71 -4.07 -6.23 21.35
N PRO A 72 -5.17 -6.95 21.71
CA PRO A 72 -5.28 -7.62 22.98
C PRO A 72 -4.20 -8.71 23.14
N VAL A 73 -3.43 -8.65 24.22
CA VAL A 73 -2.27 -9.54 24.45
C VAL A 73 -2.59 -10.60 25.48
N GLU A 74 -3.13 -10.17 26.62
CA GLU A 74 -3.31 -11.05 27.78
C GLU A 74 -4.44 -10.54 28.67
N TYR A 75 -4.95 -11.41 29.52
CA TYR A 75 -5.80 -11.03 30.65
C TYR A 75 -5.32 -11.73 31.94
N THR A 76 -5.51 -11.10 33.08
CA THR A 76 -4.96 -11.54 34.36
C THR A 76 -5.93 -11.24 35.52
N PHE A 77 -5.69 -11.88 36.66
CA PHE A 77 -6.37 -11.60 37.91
C PHE A 77 -5.61 -10.61 38.82
N PHE A 78 -4.57 -9.97 38.29
CA PHE A 78 -3.75 -8.99 38.99
C PHE A 78 -3.39 -7.87 38.01
N ARG A 79 -3.01 -6.69 38.52
CA ARG A 79 -2.43 -5.64 37.72
C ARG A 79 -0.99 -5.98 37.37
N PRO A 80 -0.67 -6.30 36.08
CA PRO A 80 0.65 -6.76 35.69
C PRO A 80 1.64 -5.59 35.63
N ARG A 81 2.86 -5.79 36.21
CA ARG A 81 3.98 -4.85 36.16
C ARG A 81 4.96 -5.16 35.00
N GLN A 82 5.00 -6.42 34.55
CA GLN A 82 5.93 -6.93 33.53
C GLN A 82 5.82 -6.27 32.14
N TYR A 83 4.74 -5.58 31.83
CA TYR A 83 4.52 -4.95 30.53
C TYR A 83 4.98 -3.49 30.44
N GLY A 84 5.31 -2.88 31.59
CA GLY A 84 5.75 -1.48 31.66
C GLY A 84 4.70 -0.48 31.15
N GLU A 85 5.13 0.75 30.89
CA GLU A 85 4.25 1.86 30.50
C GLU A 85 3.81 1.83 29.02
N LYS A 86 4.45 0.99 28.20
CA LYS A 86 4.15 0.92 26.76
C LYS A 86 2.82 0.21 26.45
N TYR A 87 2.33 -0.62 27.37
CA TYR A 87 1.12 -1.38 27.21
C TYR A 87 -0.03 -0.72 27.98
N LEU A 88 -1.22 -0.72 27.38
CA LEU A 88 -2.42 -0.26 28.04
C LEU A 88 -2.97 -1.36 28.95
N ILE A 89 -2.98 -1.12 30.26
CA ILE A 89 -3.57 -2.01 31.24
C ILE A 89 -4.93 -1.41 31.65
N LYS A 90 -6.00 -2.20 31.41
CA LYS A 90 -7.37 -1.82 31.75
C LYS A 90 -7.89 -2.71 32.86
N GLU A 91 -8.35 -2.10 33.95
CA GLU A 91 -9.07 -2.78 35.03
C GLU A 91 -10.56 -2.87 34.70
N TRP A 92 -11.19 -3.95 35.13
CA TRP A 92 -12.58 -4.25 34.85
C TRP A 92 -13.38 -4.48 36.14
N PRO A 93 -14.69 -4.20 36.16
CA PRO A 93 -15.51 -4.36 37.35
C PRO A 93 -15.73 -5.82 37.76
N SER A 94 -15.53 -6.77 36.86
CA SER A 94 -15.64 -8.21 37.13
C SER A 94 -14.87 -9.03 36.10
N PHE A 95 -14.58 -10.29 36.44
CA PHE A 95 -13.95 -11.24 35.52
C PHE A 95 -14.82 -11.52 34.28
N ASN A 96 -16.14 -11.60 34.43
CA ASN A 96 -17.04 -11.81 33.31
C ASN A 96 -16.97 -10.62 32.34
N ALA A 97 -17.05 -9.39 32.83
CA ALA A 97 -16.93 -8.20 31.99
C ALA A 97 -15.56 -8.12 31.29
N MET A 98 -14.48 -8.51 32.00
CA MET A 98 -13.14 -8.56 31.44
C MET A 98 -13.03 -9.60 30.30
N LEU A 99 -13.51 -10.82 30.52
CA LEU A 99 -13.45 -11.88 29.52
C LEU A 99 -14.29 -11.52 28.30
N GLU A 100 -15.52 -11.04 28.50
CA GLU A 100 -16.38 -10.59 27.40
C GLU A 100 -15.70 -9.49 26.58
N GLY A 101 -15.19 -8.45 27.24
CA GLY A 101 -14.50 -7.35 26.58
C GLY A 101 -13.23 -7.79 25.86
N TYR A 102 -12.40 -8.58 26.51
CA TYR A 102 -11.16 -9.09 25.93
C TYR A 102 -11.39 -9.95 24.67
N TYR A 103 -12.30 -10.91 24.75
CA TYR A 103 -12.60 -11.79 23.61
C TYR A 103 -13.34 -11.04 22.48
N ALA A 104 -14.22 -10.09 22.81
CA ALA A 104 -14.84 -9.25 21.81
C ALA A 104 -13.81 -8.40 21.03
N GLU A 105 -12.84 -7.80 21.73
CA GLU A 105 -11.74 -7.06 21.12
C GLU A 105 -10.83 -7.99 20.31
N LYS A 106 -10.49 -9.17 20.83
CA LYS A 106 -9.67 -10.17 20.15
C LYS A 106 -10.32 -10.66 18.84
N ASP A 107 -11.59 -11.01 18.88
CA ASP A 107 -12.35 -11.44 17.72
C ASP A 107 -12.44 -10.34 16.67
N ARG A 108 -12.63 -9.08 17.13
CA ARG A 108 -12.65 -7.91 16.23
C ARG A 108 -11.30 -7.73 15.54
N ALA A 109 -10.21 -7.79 16.30
CA ALA A 109 -8.86 -7.66 15.76
C ALA A 109 -8.52 -8.78 14.77
N GLU A 110 -8.92 -10.03 15.08
CA GLU A 110 -8.67 -11.18 14.22
C GLU A 110 -9.48 -11.13 12.93
N ARG A 111 -10.76 -10.75 13.01
CA ARG A 111 -11.60 -10.51 11.82
C ARG A 111 -11.04 -9.41 10.93
N LEU A 112 -10.58 -8.30 11.53
CA LEU A 112 -9.95 -7.21 10.79
C LEU A 112 -8.69 -7.70 10.06
N ARG A 113 -7.82 -8.41 10.77
CA ARG A 113 -6.59 -8.99 10.20
C ARG A 113 -6.88 -9.95 9.04
N THR A 114 -7.87 -10.81 9.18
CA THR A 114 -8.27 -11.76 8.12
C THR A 114 -8.80 -11.02 6.90
N LYS A 115 -9.73 -10.07 7.10
CA LYS A 115 -10.30 -9.24 6.02
C LYS A 115 -9.23 -8.41 5.30
N SER A 116 -8.28 -7.84 6.05
CA SER A 116 -7.16 -7.08 5.47
C SER A 116 -6.26 -7.99 4.63
N LYS A 117 -5.89 -9.17 5.14
CA LYS A 117 -5.06 -10.14 4.41
C LYS A 117 -5.72 -10.63 3.12
N GLU A 118 -7.01 -10.94 3.17
CA GLU A 118 -7.77 -11.38 1.99
C GLU A 118 -7.83 -10.29 0.92
N LEU A 119 -8.11 -9.04 1.34
CA LEU A 119 -8.16 -7.91 0.43
C LEU A 119 -6.79 -7.60 -0.16
N HIS A 120 -5.74 -7.57 0.68
CA HIS A 120 -4.37 -7.40 0.23
C HIS A 120 -3.97 -8.45 -0.82
N LYS A 121 -4.23 -9.74 -0.54
CA LYS A 121 -3.96 -10.83 -1.48
C LYS A 121 -4.70 -10.66 -2.80
N ALA A 122 -5.97 -10.25 -2.75
CA ALA A 122 -6.77 -10.02 -3.95
C ALA A 122 -6.19 -8.87 -4.80
N VAL A 123 -5.88 -7.73 -4.18
CA VAL A 123 -5.31 -6.56 -4.87
C VAL A 123 -3.90 -6.86 -5.38
N HIS A 124 -3.07 -7.53 -4.60
CA HIS A 124 -1.73 -7.95 -5.03
C HIS A 124 -1.76 -8.86 -6.27
N ASN A 125 -2.70 -9.81 -6.33
CA ASN A 125 -2.89 -10.65 -7.51
C ASN A 125 -3.32 -9.84 -8.74
N MET A 126 -4.11 -8.77 -8.55
CA MET A 126 -4.50 -7.86 -9.65
C MET A 126 -3.31 -7.05 -10.13
N TYR A 127 -2.52 -6.51 -9.21
CA TYR A 127 -1.28 -5.80 -9.48
C TYR A 127 -0.29 -6.65 -10.27
N GLU A 128 0.03 -7.84 -9.78
CA GLU A 128 0.91 -8.80 -10.46
C GLU A 128 0.45 -9.16 -11.87
N ARG A 129 -0.88 -9.28 -12.06
CA ARG A 129 -1.45 -9.52 -13.38
C ARG A 129 -1.27 -8.32 -14.31
N ALA A 130 -1.48 -7.10 -13.79
CA ALA A 130 -1.28 -5.86 -14.55
C ALA A 130 0.20 -5.70 -14.97
N VAL A 131 1.13 -5.94 -14.05
CA VAL A 131 2.58 -5.89 -14.33
C VAL A 131 2.99 -6.90 -15.40
N ARG A 132 2.55 -8.16 -15.28
CA ARG A 132 2.85 -9.19 -16.30
C ARG A 132 2.26 -8.86 -17.67
N LYS A 133 1.04 -8.30 -17.69
CA LYS A 133 0.40 -7.86 -18.93
C LYS A 133 1.17 -6.69 -19.56
N GLN A 134 1.67 -5.78 -18.75
CA GLN A 134 2.49 -4.65 -19.20
C GLN A 134 3.81 -5.13 -19.82
N ALA A 135 4.52 -6.03 -19.15
CA ALA A 135 5.76 -6.63 -19.66
C ALA A 135 5.55 -7.34 -21.03
N ALA A 136 4.49 -8.16 -21.14
CA ALA A 136 4.16 -8.85 -22.39
C ALA A 136 3.88 -7.86 -23.54
N ARG A 137 3.18 -6.75 -23.27
CA ARG A 137 2.91 -5.70 -24.26
C ARG A 137 4.19 -4.97 -24.68
N GLN A 138 5.12 -4.74 -23.75
CA GLN A 138 6.43 -4.13 -24.05
C GLN A 138 7.25 -5.03 -24.96
N GLU A 139 7.28 -6.34 -24.69
CA GLU A 139 7.94 -7.34 -25.55
C GLU A 139 7.33 -7.38 -26.95
N GLU A 140 6.00 -7.37 -27.04
CA GLU A 140 5.28 -7.36 -28.32
C GLU A 140 5.57 -6.08 -29.11
N LEU A 141 5.61 -4.93 -28.46
CA LEU A 141 5.96 -3.66 -29.09
C LEU A 141 7.43 -3.69 -29.61
N ALA A 142 8.36 -4.16 -28.80
CA ALA A 142 9.76 -4.31 -29.18
C ALA A 142 9.92 -5.26 -30.40
N ALA A 143 9.15 -6.36 -30.43
CA ALA A 143 9.15 -7.30 -31.57
C ALA A 143 8.53 -6.68 -32.83
N SER A 144 7.69 -5.65 -32.71
CA SER A 144 7.04 -5.02 -33.87
C SER A 144 8.01 -4.22 -34.75
N GLY A 145 9.18 -3.80 -34.23
CA GLY A 145 10.23 -3.11 -34.98
C GLY A 145 10.73 -3.91 -36.19
N LYS A 146 10.55 -5.23 -36.19
CA LYS A 146 10.85 -6.11 -37.35
C LYS A 146 9.84 -5.93 -38.51
N SER A 147 8.82 -5.12 -38.35
CA SER A 147 7.80 -4.89 -39.38
C SER A 147 8.34 -4.14 -40.61
N GLU A 148 9.35 -3.28 -40.45
CA GLU A 148 9.99 -2.58 -41.56
C GLU A 148 10.58 -3.54 -42.62
N LYS A 149 11.03 -4.71 -42.19
CA LYS A 149 11.48 -5.78 -43.11
C LYS A 149 10.36 -6.25 -44.04
N LEU A 150 9.12 -6.25 -43.59
CA LEU A 150 7.96 -6.58 -44.43
C LEU A 150 7.70 -5.51 -45.49
N ARG A 151 7.82 -4.23 -45.11
CA ARG A 151 7.73 -3.13 -46.07
C ARG A 151 8.80 -3.25 -47.13
N LEU A 152 10.05 -3.40 -46.71
CA LEU A 152 11.19 -3.58 -47.58
C LEU A 152 10.96 -4.75 -48.56
N TYR A 153 10.52 -5.91 -48.07
CA TYR A 153 10.21 -7.07 -48.92
C TYR A 153 9.09 -6.79 -49.91
N GLY A 154 8.04 -6.08 -49.50
CA GLY A 154 6.96 -5.66 -50.40
C GLY A 154 7.43 -4.71 -51.48
N GLU A 155 8.26 -3.73 -51.16
CA GLU A 155 8.81 -2.77 -52.13
C GLU A 155 9.79 -3.42 -53.11
N LEU A 156 10.77 -4.17 -52.62
CA LEU A 156 11.76 -4.87 -53.44
C LEU A 156 11.11 -5.91 -54.37
N LEU A 157 10.13 -6.68 -53.85
CA LEU A 157 9.42 -7.65 -54.67
C LEU A 157 8.55 -6.95 -55.73
N SER A 158 7.87 -5.87 -55.40
CA SER A 158 7.02 -5.10 -56.33
C SER A 158 7.83 -4.55 -57.51
N ALA A 159 9.03 -4.06 -57.25
CA ALA A 159 9.92 -3.52 -58.29
C ALA A 159 10.56 -4.60 -59.16
N ASN A 160 10.67 -5.82 -58.68
CA ASN A 160 11.34 -6.96 -59.38
C ASN A 160 10.37 -8.09 -59.73
N LEU A 161 9.07 -7.80 -59.91
CA LEU A 161 8.05 -8.81 -60.26
C LEU A 161 8.38 -9.60 -61.51
N TYR A 162 9.11 -9.01 -62.46
CA TYR A 162 9.52 -9.63 -63.71
C TYR A 162 10.54 -10.78 -63.51
N LEU A 163 11.23 -10.83 -62.37
CA LEU A 163 12.18 -11.88 -62.02
C LEU A 163 11.53 -13.03 -61.21
N ALA A 164 10.27 -12.88 -60.82
CA ALA A 164 9.61 -13.83 -59.94
C ALA A 164 8.47 -14.58 -60.65
N GLU A 165 8.41 -15.89 -60.48
CA GLU A 165 7.35 -16.73 -61.01
C GLU A 165 6.57 -17.42 -59.90
N LYS A 166 5.32 -17.80 -60.19
CA LYS A 166 4.48 -18.52 -59.23
C LYS A 166 5.10 -19.90 -58.95
N GLY A 167 5.23 -20.24 -57.67
CA GLY A 167 5.83 -21.51 -57.23
C GLY A 167 7.30 -21.37 -56.80
N MET A 168 7.93 -20.22 -56.95
CA MET A 168 9.25 -19.95 -56.36
C MET A 168 9.18 -19.89 -54.84
N LYS A 169 10.17 -20.48 -54.14
CA LYS A 169 10.30 -20.42 -52.65
C LYS A 169 10.89 -19.10 -52.18
N SER A 170 11.71 -18.45 -52.97
CA SER A 170 12.35 -17.18 -52.65
C SER A 170 12.86 -16.53 -53.94
N ILE A 171 13.14 -15.22 -53.85
CA ILE A 171 13.82 -14.43 -54.86
C ILE A 171 14.92 -13.62 -54.19
N THR A 172 16.08 -13.51 -54.86
CA THR A 172 17.19 -12.64 -54.40
C THR A 172 17.28 -11.46 -55.33
N VAL A 173 17.22 -10.26 -54.74
CA VAL A 173 17.21 -8.98 -55.45
C VAL A 173 18.11 -7.96 -54.75
N PRO A 174 18.69 -6.99 -55.51
CA PRO A 174 19.48 -5.93 -54.89
C PRO A 174 18.61 -5.00 -54.02
N ASN A 175 19.12 -4.65 -52.85
CA ASN A 175 18.49 -3.69 -51.95
C ASN A 175 19.05 -2.29 -52.20
N TRP A 176 18.32 -1.45 -52.88
CA TRP A 176 18.75 -0.07 -53.18
C TRP A 176 18.78 0.85 -51.94
N TYR A 177 18.24 0.40 -50.81
CA TYR A 177 18.35 1.14 -49.53
C TYR A 177 19.63 0.80 -48.76
N ASP A 178 20.41 -0.22 -49.18
CA ASP A 178 21.65 -0.67 -48.55
C ASP A 178 22.71 -0.97 -49.62
N GLU A 179 23.13 0.07 -50.34
CA GLU A 179 24.22 0.03 -51.34
C GLU A 179 24.14 -1.11 -52.35
N GLY A 180 22.93 -1.62 -52.61
CA GLY A 180 22.73 -2.70 -53.57
C GLY A 180 23.05 -4.10 -53.04
N LYS A 181 23.24 -4.28 -51.72
CA LYS A 181 23.43 -5.61 -51.14
C LYS A 181 22.26 -6.52 -51.47
N GLU A 182 22.57 -7.78 -51.78
CA GLU A 182 21.54 -8.75 -52.07
C GLU A 182 20.68 -9.12 -50.89
N VAL A 183 19.37 -9.14 -51.09
CA VAL A 183 18.37 -9.56 -50.11
C VAL A 183 17.53 -10.68 -50.67
N THR A 184 17.48 -11.81 -49.96
CA THR A 184 16.63 -12.95 -50.30
C THR A 184 15.25 -12.78 -49.62
N ILE A 185 14.21 -12.69 -50.44
CA ILE A 185 12.81 -12.51 -50.05
C ILE A 185 12.12 -13.88 -50.12
N PRO A 186 11.61 -14.41 -48.98
CA PRO A 186 10.85 -15.66 -49.01
C PRO A 186 9.47 -15.44 -49.63
N LEU A 187 9.03 -16.39 -50.45
CA LEU A 187 7.72 -16.35 -51.11
C LEU A 187 6.85 -17.53 -50.66
N ASP A 188 5.56 -17.27 -50.48
CA ASP A 188 4.57 -18.34 -50.28
C ASP A 188 4.16 -18.92 -51.64
N LEU A 189 4.42 -20.19 -51.82
CA LEU A 189 4.19 -20.94 -53.06
C LEU A 189 2.75 -20.92 -53.55
N ARG A 190 1.80 -20.70 -52.66
CA ARG A 190 0.36 -20.68 -52.96
C ARG A 190 -0.06 -19.42 -53.72
N PHE A 191 0.70 -18.34 -53.57
CA PHE A 191 0.39 -17.01 -54.09
C PHE A 191 1.25 -16.67 -55.29
N SER A 192 0.73 -15.82 -56.18
CA SER A 192 1.53 -15.21 -57.24
C SER A 192 2.53 -14.22 -56.64
N PRO A 193 3.59 -13.81 -57.35
CA PRO A 193 4.53 -12.78 -56.88
C PRO A 193 3.84 -11.48 -56.44
N SER A 194 2.88 -10.99 -57.22
CA SER A 194 2.10 -9.81 -56.91
C SER A 194 1.28 -9.99 -55.64
N GLN A 195 0.64 -11.15 -55.42
CA GLN A 195 -0.08 -11.47 -54.21
C GLN A 195 0.85 -11.56 -52.99
N ASN A 196 2.05 -12.09 -53.13
CA ASN A 196 3.08 -12.11 -52.08
C ASN A 196 3.46 -10.67 -51.67
N ALA A 197 3.71 -9.79 -52.64
CA ALA A 197 3.99 -8.39 -52.37
C ALA A 197 2.85 -7.70 -51.62
N GLN A 198 1.60 -7.90 -52.08
CA GLN A 198 0.42 -7.37 -51.39
C GLN A 198 0.29 -7.90 -49.94
N ASN A 199 0.60 -9.19 -49.72
CA ASN A 199 0.57 -9.78 -48.37
C ASN A 199 1.66 -9.21 -47.48
N PHE A 200 2.85 -8.88 -47.99
CA PHE A 200 3.86 -8.17 -47.20
C PHE A 200 3.36 -6.80 -46.76
N PHE A 201 2.78 -6.00 -47.63
CA PHE A 201 2.20 -4.69 -47.27
C PHE A 201 1.02 -4.80 -46.30
N LYS A 202 0.14 -5.77 -46.52
CA LYS A 202 -0.99 -6.06 -45.61
C LYS A 202 -0.51 -6.40 -44.21
N ASN A 203 0.50 -7.27 -44.12
CA ASN A 203 1.10 -7.66 -42.82
C ASN A 203 1.86 -6.50 -42.17
N TYR A 204 2.55 -5.67 -42.94
CA TYR A 204 3.17 -4.44 -42.47
C TYR A 204 2.13 -3.50 -41.82
N LYS A 205 1.07 -3.17 -42.57
CA LYS A 205 -0.01 -2.30 -42.04
C LYS A 205 -0.66 -2.86 -40.78
N LYS A 206 -0.91 -4.19 -40.77
CA LYS A 206 -1.47 -4.85 -39.57
C LYS A 206 -0.55 -4.70 -38.36
N LYS A 207 0.75 -4.92 -38.52
CA LYS A 207 1.74 -4.78 -37.45
C LYS A 207 1.89 -3.32 -37.02
N GLN A 208 1.88 -2.37 -37.95
CA GLN A 208 1.94 -0.93 -37.63
C GLN A 208 0.72 -0.47 -36.80
N THR A 209 -0.48 -0.92 -37.18
CA THR A 209 -1.71 -0.62 -36.42
C THR A 209 -1.65 -1.25 -35.03
N ALA A 210 -1.19 -2.50 -34.91
CA ALA A 210 -1.02 -3.16 -33.63
C ALA A 210 0.00 -2.44 -32.72
N ALA A 211 1.13 -2.00 -33.29
CA ALA A 211 2.13 -1.24 -32.54
C ALA A 211 1.57 0.09 -32.00
N ARG A 212 0.77 0.80 -32.79
CA ARG A 212 0.11 2.04 -32.33
C ARG A 212 -0.85 1.77 -31.19
N MET A 213 -1.69 0.73 -31.30
CA MET A 213 -2.60 0.31 -30.21
C MET A 213 -1.85 -0.12 -28.95
N LEU A 214 -0.68 -0.78 -29.11
CA LEU A 214 0.15 -1.18 -27.98
C LEU A 214 0.69 0.02 -27.19
N VAL A 215 1.04 1.12 -27.84
CA VAL A 215 1.48 2.37 -27.16
C VAL A 215 0.36 2.91 -26.27
N ASP A 216 -0.86 2.98 -26.78
CA ASP A 216 -2.01 3.44 -25.98
C ASP A 216 -2.30 2.49 -24.81
N LEU A 217 -2.27 1.20 -25.07
CA LEU A 217 -2.48 0.16 -24.05
C LEU A 217 -1.36 0.12 -22.98
N LEU A 218 -0.14 0.50 -23.33
CA LEU A 218 0.97 0.64 -22.38
C LEU A 218 0.74 1.84 -21.45
N ALA A 219 0.33 2.99 -22.01
CA ALA A 219 0.02 4.18 -21.21
C ALA A 219 -1.17 3.93 -20.24
N GLU A 220 -2.20 3.19 -20.68
CA GLU A 220 -3.30 2.78 -19.80
C GLU A 220 -2.83 1.79 -18.72
N GLY A 221 -1.97 0.85 -19.09
CA GLY A 221 -1.41 -0.14 -18.16
C GLY A 221 -0.57 0.48 -17.05
N GLU A 222 0.22 1.51 -17.35
CA GLU A 222 0.97 2.28 -16.34
C GLU A 222 0.05 2.94 -15.32
N LYS A 223 -1.04 3.55 -15.79
CA LYS A 223 -2.06 4.16 -14.91
C LYS A 223 -2.76 3.10 -14.03
N GLU A 224 -3.04 1.93 -14.60
CA GLU A 224 -3.63 0.80 -13.85
C GLU A 224 -2.70 0.29 -12.76
N ILE A 225 -1.42 0.12 -13.08
CA ILE A 225 -0.39 -0.33 -12.12
C ILE A 225 -0.25 0.69 -11.00
N ALA A 226 -0.07 1.97 -11.32
CA ALA A 226 0.04 3.04 -10.34
C ALA A 226 -1.19 3.10 -9.40
N TYR A 227 -2.40 2.97 -9.95
CA TYR A 227 -3.62 2.91 -9.14
C TYR A 227 -3.64 1.70 -8.19
N LEU A 228 -3.28 0.51 -8.66
CA LEU A 228 -3.25 -0.70 -7.80
C LEU A 228 -2.19 -0.60 -6.72
N GLU A 229 -1.08 0.08 -6.96
CA GLU A 229 -0.06 0.40 -5.94
C GLU A 229 -0.61 1.29 -4.84
N THR A 230 -1.39 2.34 -5.19
CA THR A 230 -2.04 3.18 -4.17
C THR A 230 -3.02 2.38 -3.34
N VAL A 231 -3.82 1.51 -3.95
CA VAL A 231 -4.78 0.66 -3.23
C VAL A 231 -4.06 -0.36 -2.32
N LEU A 232 -2.93 -0.94 -2.75
CA LEU A 232 -2.12 -1.82 -1.88
C LEU A 232 -1.65 -1.06 -0.64
N TYR A 233 -1.10 0.13 -0.82
CA TYR A 233 -0.69 1.00 0.28
C TYR A 233 -1.84 1.31 1.24
N GLU A 234 -3.02 1.63 0.71
CA GLU A 234 -4.21 1.91 1.52
C GLU A 234 -4.68 0.71 2.34
N VAL A 235 -4.68 -0.50 1.75
CA VAL A 235 -5.04 -1.73 2.47
C VAL A 235 -4.05 -2.01 3.60
N GLU A 236 -2.77 -1.75 3.40
CA GLU A 236 -1.74 -1.92 4.43
C GLU A 236 -1.85 -0.92 5.58
N THR A 237 -2.29 0.32 5.27
CA THR A 237 -2.41 1.41 6.25
C THR A 237 -3.80 1.53 6.85
N ALA A 238 -4.79 0.77 6.34
CA ALA A 238 -6.17 0.83 6.77
C ALA A 238 -6.33 0.60 8.28
N SER A 239 -6.84 1.60 8.98
CA SER A 239 -7.14 1.54 10.41
C SER A 239 -8.63 1.20 10.63
N GLY A 240 -8.93 -0.09 10.77
CA GLY A 240 -10.27 -0.54 11.11
C GLY A 240 -11.12 -1.02 9.93
N GLU A 241 -12.27 -1.61 10.27
CA GLU A 241 -13.15 -2.26 9.31
C GLU A 241 -13.83 -1.27 8.34
N ALA A 242 -14.12 -0.06 8.81
CA ALA A 242 -14.74 0.97 7.98
C ALA A 242 -13.84 1.37 6.80
N ALA A 243 -12.53 1.55 7.05
CA ALA A 243 -11.57 1.87 6.00
C ALA A 243 -11.45 0.75 4.95
N LEU A 244 -11.39 -0.51 5.38
CA LEU A 244 -11.37 -1.65 4.45
C LEU A 244 -12.66 -1.75 3.62
N ASN A 245 -13.81 -1.39 4.19
CA ASN A 245 -15.08 -1.40 3.47
C ASN A 245 -15.15 -0.27 2.43
N GLU A 246 -14.59 0.92 2.72
CA GLU A 246 -14.47 2.01 1.74
C GLU A 246 -13.60 1.58 0.55
N ILE A 247 -12.42 0.99 0.79
CA ILE A 247 -11.53 0.48 -0.26
C ILE A 247 -12.23 -0.62 -1.09
N ARG A 248 -12.97 -1.54 -0.45
CA ARG A 248 -13.76 -2.56 -1.16
C ARG A 248 -14.85 -1.95 -2.04
N ALA A 249 -15.54 -0.92 -1.53
CA ALA A 249 -16.58 -0.22 -2.29
C ALA A 249 -15.97 0.48 -3.52
N GLU A 250 -14.83 1.09 -3.38
CA GLU A 250 -14.06 1.68 -4.48
C GLU A 250 -13.68 0.64 -5.52
N LEU A 251 -13.05 -0.48 -5.13
CA LEU A 251 -12.67 -1.56 -6.04
C LEU A 251 -13.88 -2.17 -6.77
N LYS A 252 -15.04 -2.25 -6.10
CA LYS A 252 -16.29 -2.67 -6.75
C LYS A 252 -16.75 -1.65 -7.79
N SER A 253 -16.75 -0.37 -7.47
CA SER A 253 -17.14 0.71 -8.39
C SER A 253 -16.26 0.76 -9.63
N GLN A 254 -14.97 0.42 -9.48
CA GLN A 254 -13.99 0.34 -10.55
C GLN A 254 -13.98 -1.00 -11.30
N GLY A 255 -14.87 -1.96 -10.94
CA GLY A 255 -15.02 -3.24 -11.63
C GLY A 255 -13.98 -4.31 -11.30
N TYR A 256 -13.11 -4.07 -10.32
CA TYR A 256 -12.08 -5.04 -9.89
C TYR A 256 -12.63 -6.16 -9.03
N LEU A 257 -13.67 -5.91 -8.25
CA LEU A 257 -14.35 -6.91 -7.42
C LEU A 257 -15.75 -7.19 -7.95
N LYS A 258 -16.12 -8.47 -8.06
CA LYS A 258 -17.49 -8.88 -8.41
C LYS A 258 -18.46 -8.50 -7.29
N TYR A 259 -19.72 -8.25 -7.67
CA TYR A 259 -20.78 -7.90 -6.74
C TYR A 259 -20.96 -9.01 -5.69
N TYR A 260 -20.58 -8.73 -4.45
CA TYR A 260 -20.96 -9.56 -3.32
C TYR A 260 -22.29 -9.00 -2.78
N LYS A 261 -23.33 -9.84 -2.69
CA LYS A 261 -24.66 -9.47 -2.15
C LYS A 261 -24.61 -9.27 -0.63
N GLN A 262 -23.69 -8.51 -0.11
CA GLN A 262 -23.79 -8.05 1.26
C GLN A 262 -24.62 -6.79 1.24
N ARG A 263 -25.75 -6.78 1.98
CA ARG A 263 -26.52 -5.57 2.28
C ARG A 263 -25.60 -4.65 3.09
N ASP A 264 -24.74 -3.91 2.40
CA ASP A 264 -23.94 -2.87 3.01
C ASP A 264 -24.94 -1.81 3.51
N LYS A 265 -25.20 -1.78 4.81
CA LYS A 265 -25.75 -0.58 5.44
C LYS A 265 -24.83 0.55 5.01
N ARG A 266 -25.37 1.59 4.35
CA ARG A 266 -24.62 2.79 3.98
C ARG A 266 -23.99 3.34 5.25
N GLN A 267 -22.74 3.02 5.50
CA GLN A 267 -21.97 3.63 6.56
C GLN A 267 -21.64 5.06 6.11
N LYS A 268 -21.75 6.01 7.03
CA LYS A 268 -21.25 7.37 6.75
C LYS A 268 -19.76 7.26 6.43
N PRO A 269 -19.28 7.94 5.37
CA PRO A 269 -17.86 7.96 5.06
C PRO A 269 -17.08 8.41 6.30
N ALA A 270 -15.94 7.79 6.55
CA ALA A 270 -15.07 8.22 7.64
C ALA A 270 -14.58 9.66 7.38
N ASP A 271 -14.34 10.40 8.46
CA ASP A 271 -13.77 11.74 8.36
C ASP A 271 -12.30 11.69 7.95
N PHE A 272 -11.81 12.80 7.36
CA PHE A 272 -10.39 13.02 7.12
C PHE A 272 -9.60 12.95 8.43
N LEU A 273 -8.31 12.69 8.35
CA LEU A 273 -7.41 12.98 9.47
C LEU A 273 -7.29 14.49 9.58
N ARG A 274 -7.38 15.01 10.82
CA ARG A 274 -7.28 16.43 11.12
C ARG A 274 -6.06 16.71 11.96
N PHE A 275 -5.33 17.74 11.56
CA PHE A 275 -4.16 18.24 12.25
C PHE A 275 -4.28 19.76 12.37
N THR A 276 -3.60 20.32 13.35
CA THR A 276 -3.45 21.76 13.50
C THR A 276 -1.97 22.08 13.43
N SER A 277 -1.57 22.96 12.51
CA SER A 277 -0.18 23.38 12.40
C SER A 277 0.27 24.20 13.61
N SER A 278 1.57 24.37 13.76
CA SER A 278 2.14 25.24 14.81
C SER A 278 1.64 26.69 14.72
N ASP A 279 1.25 27.15 13.52
CA ASP A 279 0.69 28.48 13.27
C ASP A 279 -0.85 28.51 13.38
N GLY A 280 -1.52 27.40 13.76
CA GLY A 280 -2.96 27.33 13.97
C GLY A 280 -3.80 27.02 12.72
N PHE A 281 -3.19 26.72 11.57
CA PHE A 281 -3.91 26.32 10.37
C PHE A 281 -4.39 24.87 10.44
N GLU A 282 -5.59 24.62 9.93
CA GLU A 282 -6.13 23.26 9.81
C GLU A 282 -5.49 22.54 8.62
N ILE A 283 -4.98 21.34 8.86
CA ILE A 283 -4.42 20.45 7.84
C ILE A 283 -5.28 19.19 7.79
N LEU A 284 -5.80 18.87 6.62
CA LEU A 284 -6.60 17.69 6.35
C LEU A 284 -5.81 16.67 5.54
N VAL A 285 -5.93 15.39 5.91
CA VAL A 285 -5.25 14.29 5.22
C VAL A 285 -6.26 13.22 4.84
N GLY A 286 -6.31 12.85 3.57
CA GLY A 286 -7.13 11.76 3.06
C GLY A 286 -6.56 10.39 3.45
N ARG A 287 -7.44 9.44 3.80
CA ARG A 287 -7.04 8.10 4.26
C ARG A 287 -7.04 7.06 3.13
N ASN A 288 -7.69 7.38 2.03
CA ASN A 288 -7.82 6.53 0.84
C ASN A 288 -8.13 7.37 -0.39
N ASN A 289 -8.10 6.76 -1.56
CA ASN A 289 -8.32 7.42 -2.85
C ASN A 289 -9.67 8.15 -2.95
N ALA A 290 -10.74 7.55 -2.42
CA ALA A 290 -12.05 8.17 -2.39
C ALA A 290 -12.07 9.43 -1.50
N GLN A 291 -11.36 9.39 -0.37
CA GLN A 291 -11.19 10.56 0.50
C GLN A 291 -10.25 11.59 -0.12
N ASN A 292 -9.17 11.16 -0.78
CA ASN A 292 -8.27 12.05 -1.52
C ASN A 292 -9.03 12.87 -2.57
N ASP A 293 -9.90 12.21 -3.37
CA ASP A 293 -10.78 12.89 -4.31
C ASP A 293 -11.74 13.86 -3.62
N ARG A 294 -12.44 13.40 -2.57
CA ARG A 294 -13.38 14.23 -1.83
C ARG A 294 -12.70 15.45 -1.20
N LEU A 295 -11.51 15.27 -0.64
CA LEU A 295 -10.73 16.34 -0.04
C LEU A 295 -10.34 17.39 -1.09
N THR A 296 -9.70 16.94 -2.17
CA THR A 296 -9.09 17.83 -3.14
C THR A 296 -10.12 18.49 -4.09
N LEU A 297 -11.15 17.73 -4.52
CA LEU A 297 -12.07 18.19 -5.57
C LEU A 297 -13.37 18.79 -5.00
N HIS A 298 -13.75 18.48 -3.75
CA HIS A 298 -15.05 18.89 -3.21
C HIS A 298 -14.99 19.64 -1.87
N THR A 299 -13.93 19.45 -1.07
CA THR A 299 -13.80 20.07 0.26
C THR A 299 -12.89 21.29 0.22
N ALA A 300 -11.71 21.15 -0.34
CA ALA A 300 -10.74 22.23 -0.50
C ALA A 300 -11.18 23.27 -1.51
N ARG A 301 -10.70 24.49 -1.37
CA ARG A 301 -11.08 25.66 -2.19
C ARG A 301 -9.85 26.34 -2.78
N GLY A 302 -10.03 27.10 -3.82
CA GLY A 302 -9.04 27.65 -4.72
C GLY A 302 -7.67 28.02 -4.16
N LYS A 303 -7.59 28.72 -3.02
CA LYS A 303 -6.33 29.16 -2.40
C LYS A 303 -5.76 28.20 -1.35
N ASP A 304 -6.48 27.10 -1.02
CA ASP A 304 -5.94 26.08 -0.13
C ASP A 304 -4.73 25.42 -0.80
N LEU A 305 -3.72 25.04 -0.01
CA LEU A 305 -2.52 24.40 -0.53
C LEU A 305 -2.61 22.89 -0.41
N TRP A 306 -2.40 22.23 -1.52
CA TRP A 306 -2.33 20.78 -1.63
C TRP A 306 -0.87 20.31 -1.68
N PHE A 307 -0.61 19.14 -1.05
CA PHE A 307 0.69 18.50 -0.98
C PHE A 307 0.55 17.02 -1.28
N HIS A 308 1.51 16.47 -2.03
CA HIS A 308 1.60 15.02 -2.28
C HIS A 308 3.05 14.62 -2.57
N VAL A 309 3.45 13.44 -2.15
CA VAL A 309 4.77 12.87 -2.44
C VAL A 309 4.90 12.56 -3.93
N GLN A 310 6.00 12.97 -4.52
CA GLN A 310 6.25 12.77 -5.95
C GLN A 310 6.51 11.29 -6.26
N LYS A 311 5.87 10.76 -7.30
CA LYS A 311 6.08 9.40 -7.86
C LYS A 311 5.96 8.25 -6.85
N ALA A 312 5.19 8.40 -5.79
CA ALA A 312 4.95 7.35 -4.81
C ALA A 312 3.50 7.37 -4.32
N PRO A 313 2.92 6.22 -3.94
CA PRO A 313 1.63 6.15 -3.28
C PRO A 313 1.60 6.94 -1.98
N GLY A 314 0.55 7.74 -1.77
CA GLY A 314 0.41 8.56 -0.57
C GLY A 314 -0.95 9.23 -0.46
N SER A 315 -1.15 9.93 0.65
CA SER A 315 -2.34 10.73 0.93
C SER A 315 -2.25 12.12 0.30
N HIS A 316 -3.38 12.65 -0.13
CA HIS A 316 -3.52 14.08 -0.35
C HIS A 316 -3.55 14.80 1.00
N VAL A 317 -2.69 15.79 1.16
CA VAL A 317 -2.65 16.66 2.33
C VAL A 317 -3.05 18.05 1.90
N VAL A 318 -3.99 18.67 2.59
CA VAL A 318 -4.48 20.00 2.24
C VAL A 318 -4.44 20.92 3.47
N VAL A 319 -3.80 22.07 3.32
CA VAL A 319 -3.84 23.15 4.30
C VAL A 319 -4.99 24.10 3.95
N MET A 320 -5.91 24.28 4.89
CA MET A 320 -7.07 25.17 4.73
C MET A 320 -6.66 26.60 4.98
N SER A 321 -6.51 27.40 3.91
CA SER A 321 -6.00 28.79 3.97
C SER A 321 -6.96 29.75 4.67
N ARG A 322 -8.27 29.48 4.57
CA ARG A 322 -9.34 30.38 5.07
C ARG A 322 -9.25 31.82 4.49
N GLY A 323 -8.51 31.98 3.40
CA GLY A 323 -8.28 33.27 2.76
C GLY A 323 -7.03 34.01 3.25
N GLU A 324 -6.29 33.44 4.18
CA GLU A 324 -5.03 33.96 4.71
C GLU A 324 -3.83 33.37 3.98
N ASP A 325 -2.69 34.06 4.03
CA ASP A 325 -1.43 33.54 3.50
C ASP A 325 -0.87 32.47 4.46
N ILE A 326 -0.54 31.31 3.90
CA ILE A 326 -0.05 30.17 4.67
C ILE A 326 1.44 30.35 4.97
N PRO A 327 1.86 30.36 6.26
CA PRO A 327 3.27 30.49 6.66
C PRO A 327 4.14 29.33 6.17
N ASP A 328 5.44 29.55 6.02
CA ASP A 328 6.39 28.54 5.56
C ASP A 328 6.53 27.39 6.58
N THR A 329 6.40 27.66 7.88
CA THR A 329 6.35 26.62 8.93
C THR A 329 5.22 25.64 8.68
N THR A 330 4.00 26.17 8.44
CA THR A 330 2.81 25.35 8.13
C THR A 330 2.99 24.56 6.83
N LYS A 331 3.59 25.18 5.77
CA LYS A 331 3.90 24.48 4.50
C LYS A 331 4.88 23.33 4.73
N GLN A 332 5.91 23.56 5.54
CA GLN A 332 6.90 22.53 5.92
C GLN A 332 6.21 21.37 6.66
N GLU A 333 5.38 21.66 7.65
CA GLU A 333 4.65 20.66 8.43
C GLU A 333 3.70 19.83 7.56
N ALA A 334 2.98 20.47 6.63
CA ALA A 334 2.11 19.80 5.69
C ALA A 334 2.88 18.89 4.73
N ALA A 335 4.03 19.34 4.23
CA ALA A 335 4.90 18.53 3.39
C ALA A 335 5.48 17.32 4.15
N GLU A 336 5.88 17.50 5.40
CA GLU A 336 6.33 16.40 6.25
C GLU A 336 5.19 15.39 6.52
N LEU A 337 3.95 15.85 6.75
CA LEU A 337 2.79 14.98 6.88
C LEU A 337 2.52 14.20 5.59
N ALA A 338 2.69 14.81 4.41
CA ALA A 338 2.56 14.10 3.14
C ALA A 338 3.56 12.94 3.03
N VAL A 339 4.79 13.10 3.52
CA VAL A 339 5.78 12.01 3.59
C VAL A 339 5.37 10.95 4.61
N VAL A 340 4.94 11.33 5.82
CA VAL A 340 4.48 10.40 6.88
C VAL A 340 3.33 9.52 6.38
N TYR A 341 2.41 10.10 5.60
CA TYR A 341 1.26 9.39 5.02
C TYR A 341 1.52 8.91 3.58
N SER A 342 2.73 8.46 3.29
CA SER A 342 3.12 7.88 2.00
C SER A 342 3.88 6.57 2.15
N SER A 343 3.99 5.83 1.05
CA SER A 343 4.77 4.57 1.00
C SER A 343 6.26 4.79 1.23
N THR A 344 6.78 6.00 0.97
CA THR A 344 8.20 6.34 1.15
C THR A 344 8.62 6.33 2.61
N PHE A 345 7.73 6.73 3.53
CA PHE A 345 8.02 6.71 4.96
C PHE A 345 8.20 5.29 5.51
N LYS A 346 7.38 4.32 5.05
CA LYS A 346 7.51 2.91 5.44
C LYS A 346 8.82 2.27 4.98
N ALA A 347 9.38 2.73 3.87
CA ALA A 347 10.66 2.22 3.35
C ALA A 347 11.89 2.66 4.17
N GLY A 348 11.69 3.39 5.27
CA GLY A 348 12.78 3.82 6.16
C GLY A 348 13.67 4.91 5.56
N ALA A 349 13.11 5.77 4.72
CA ALA A 349 13.85 6.84 4.08
C ALA A 349 14.34 7.88 5.10
N ALA A 350 15.61 7.76 5.50
CA ALA A 350 16.37 8.84 6.14
C ALA A 350 16.71 9.97 5.14
N ALA A 351 16.40 9.80 3.86
CA ALA A 351 16.69 10.75 2.79
C ALA A 351 15.55 11.79 2.65
N LYS A 352 15.91 12.95 2.09
CA LYS A 352 14.92 13.97 1.72
C LYS A 352 13.99 13.42 0.63
N VAL A 353 12.70 13.52 0.86
CA VAL A 353 11.63 13.09 -0.06
C VAL A 353 11.08 14.31 -0.79
N ALA A 354 10.89 14.18 -2.11
CA ALA A 354 10.29 15.21 -2.93
C ALA A 354 8.76 15.23 -2.73
N VAL A 355 8.22 16.39 -2.40
CA VAL A 355 6.78 16.66 -2.21
C VAL A 355 6.39 17.80 -3.12
N ASP A 356 5.41 17.55 -3.97
CA ASP A 356 4.83 18.58 -4.82
C ASP A 356 3.73 19.34 -4.06
N THR A 357 3.70 20.65 -4.22
CA THR A 357 2.70 21.54 -3.64
C THR A 357 2.18 22.52 -4.65
N THR A 358 0.89 22.76 -4.64
CA THR A 358 0.22 23.74 -5.51
C THR A 358 -1.08 24.22 -4.85
N GLU A 359 -1.61 25.34 -5.32
CA GLU A 359 -2.96 25.74 -4.95
C GLU A 359 -4.01 24.81 -5.58
N VAL A 360 -5.07 24.50 -4.82
CA VAL A 360 -6.13 23.58 -5.27
C VAL A 360 -6.78 23.99 -6.59
N LYS A 361 -6.84 25.28 -6.91
CA LYS A 361 -7.34 25.77 -8.21
C LYS A 361 -6.58 25.22 -9.42
N ASN A 362 -5.34 24.79 -9.24
CA ASN A 362 -4.48 24.25 -10.29
C ASN A 362 -4.59 22.71 -10.42
N ILE A 363 -5.58 22.10 -9.75
CA ILE A 363 -5.77 20.66 -9.72
C ILE A 363 -7.09 20.29 -10.37
N TRP A 364 -7.08 19.29 -11.23
CA TRP A 364 -8.28 18.76 -11.86
C TRP A 364 -8.21 17.25 -12.05
N LYS A 365 -9.33 16.66 -12.34
CA LYS A 365 -9.43 15.24 -12.63
C LYS A 365 -9.70 15.02 -14.11
N ALA A 366 -8.88 14.20 -14.77
CA ALA A 366 -9.12 13.82 -16.16
C ALA A 366 -10.36 12.90 -16.25
N ASN A 367 -11.07 12.99 -17.38
CA ASN A 367 -12.20 12.10 -17.65
C ASN A 367 -11.78 10.64 -17.61
N GLY A 368 -12.49 9.82 -16.82
CA GLY A 368 -12.18 8.41 -16.64
C GLY A 368 -10.98 8.10 -15.73
N ALA A 369 -10.36 9.11 -15.12
CA ALA A 369 -9.28 8.88 -14.16
C ALA A 369 -9.77 8.10 -12.93
N LYS A 370 -8.92 7.19 -12.45
CA LYS A 370 -9.18 6.38 -11.25
C LYS A 370 -9.31 7.27 -10.01
N PRO A 371 -10.01 6.82 -8.94
CA PRO A 371 -10.03 7.53 -7.66
C PRO A 371 -8.61 7.84 -7.15
N GLY A 372 -8.44 8.99 -6.51
CA GLY A 372 -7.14 9.46 -6.00
C GLY A 372 -6.18 9.99 -7.08
N MET A 373 -6.46 9.77 -8.35
CA MET A 373 -5.63 10.23 -9.46
C MET A 373 -6.07 11.62 -9.91
N VAL A 374 -5.19 12.61 -9.76
CA VAL A 374 -5.40 13.99 -10.19
C VAL A 374 -4.28 14.46 -11.11
N LEU A 375 -4.57 15.46 -11.93
CA LEU A 375 -3.59 16.21 -12.69
C LEU A 375 -3.45 17.60 -12.07
N TYR A 376 -2.25 18.15 -12.10
CA TYR A 376 -1.96 19.48 -11.58
C TYR A 376 -0.87 20.18 -12.40
N GLU A 377 -0.93 21.49 -12.40
CA GLU A 377 0.05 22.38 -13.05
C GLU A 377 0.49 23.46 -12.06
N VAL A 378 1.48 24.26 -12.43
CA VAL A 378 1.96 25.40 -11.63
C VAL A 378 2.29 24.99 -10.20
N TYR A 379 3.10 23.94 -10.05
CA TYR A 379 3.50 23.40 -8.74
C TYR A 379 4.95 23.74 -8.39
N THR A 380 5.25 23.64 -7.11
CA THR A 380 6.61 23.71 -6.56
C THR A 380 6.96 22.41 -5.89
N THR A 381 8.15 21.89 -6.09
CA THR A 381 8.64 20.70 -5.39
C THR A 381 9.52 21.11 -4.20
N VAL A 382 9.17 20.65 -3.02
CA VAL A 382 9.95 20.83 -1.79
C VAL A 382 10.55 19.50 -1.34
N TYR A 383 11.74 19.54 -0.77
CA TYR A 383 12.45 18.33 -0.30
C TYR A 383 12.47 18.32 1.21
N VAL A 384 11.78 17.37 1.82
CA VAL A 384 11.60 17.31 3.26
C VAL A 384 12.02 15.95 3.84
N THR A 385 12.48 15.99 5.09
CA THR A 385 12.66 14.79 5.93
C THR A 385 11.71 14.94 7.11
N PRO A 386 10.76 14.02 7.30
CA PRO A 386 9.76 14.16 8.36
C PRO A 386 10.41 14.06 9.74
N ARG A 387 10.01 14.93 10.64
CA ARG A 387 10.43 14.91 12.06
C ARG A 387 9.74 13.75 12.78
N GLU A 388 10.49 13.06 13.63
CA GLU A 388 9.92 11.98 14.45
C GLU A 388 8.88 12.54 15.42
N GLY A 389 7.72 11.88 15.48
CA GLY A 389 6.62 12.27 16.36
C GLY A 389 5.79 13.48 15.92
N LEU A 390 6.05 14.09 14.75
CA LEU A 390 5.29 15.23 14.22
C LEU A 390 3.79 14.95 14.19
N GLU A 391 3.38 13.78 13.72
CA GLU A 391 1.97 13.36 13.65
C GLU A 391 1.27 13.47 15.00
N LYS A 392 1.94 13.08 16.08
CA LYS A 392 1.39 13.15 17.46
C LYS A 392 1.32 14.58 17.96
N ALA A 393 2.31 15.41 17.61
CA ALA A 393 2.39 16.80 18.04
C ALA A 393 1.29 17.66 17.39
N LEU A 394 0.99 17.44 16.11
CA LEU A 394 0.03 18.23 15.34
C LEU A 394 -1.41 17.68 15.38
N LYS A 395 -1.61 16.45 15.90
CA LYS A 395 -2.94 15.81 15.88
C LYS A 395 -3.94 16.60 16.73
N THR A 396 -4.99 17.09 16.10
CA THR A 396 -6.12 17.73 16.77
C THR A 396 -6.80 16.69 17.69
N LYS A 397 -7.03 17.07 18.95
CA LYS A 397 -7.65 16.23 19.99
C LYS A 397 -9.13 15.96 19.70
#